data_7b27a65c9e3e35311601ff227dc9e2d7
#
_entry.id   7b27a65c9e3e35311601ff227dc9e2d7
#
_cell.length_a   1.000
_cell.length_b   1.000
_cell.length_c   1.000
_cell.angle_alpha   90.00
_cell.angle_beta   90.00
_cell.angle_gamma   90.00
#
_symmetry.space_group_name_H-M   'P 1'
#
loop_
_entity.id
_entity.type
_entity.pdbx_description
1 polymer ?
#
loop_
_entity_poly.entity_id
_entity_poly.type
_entity_poly.pdbx_seq_one_letter_code
_entity_poly.pdbx_strand_id
1 'polypeptide(L)'
;AAHGERVGVLDLTRGEAASTGSAEIREQEAARSAEVMGLAVRKNAGLRDSGLMNDDASRGVVVGLIRELRPRVIVTHCREGRHPDHRVAAQLAYDASFLSALKNYDAPGDAHRPEKVVHCLLFREDAPPPSFVIDITDHFETKMAAVACFESQFSGKTAAGEVFGGNARSLEDQIRAQCAHHGSRIRRDYGEPFWTRETVALESLGSDGVSTF
;
A
#
# COMPACT_ATOMS: atom_id res chain seq x y z
N ALA A 1 2.95 -12.52 3.96
CA ALA A 1 3.33 -13.63 4.84
C ALA A 1 2.97 -15.01 4.27
N ALA A 2 2.01 -15.11 3.36
CA ALA A 2 1.48 -16.41 2.87
C ALA A 2 2.52 -17.35 2.23
N HIS A 3 3.52 -16.82 1.56
CA HIS A 3 4.59 -17.61 0.93
C HIS A 3 5.89 -17.62 1.74
N GLY A 4 5.81 -17.45 3.08
CA GLY A 4 6.99 -17.41 3.94
C GLY A 4 7.76 -16.08 3.89
N GLU A 5 7.27 -15.09 3.14
CA GLU A 5 7.88 -13.76 3.07
C GLU A 5 7.61 -12.99 4.38
N ARG A 6 8.63 -12.30 4.86
CA ARG A 6 8.48 -11.36 5.97
C ARG A 6 7.90 -10.05 5.43
N VAL A 7 6.69 -9.73 5.86
CA VAL A 7 5.96 -8.53 5.42
C VAL A 7 5.87 -7.54 6.57
N GLY A 8 6.06 -6.26 6.27
CA GLY A 8 5.86 -5.16 7.20
C GLY A 8 5.02 -4.04 6.59
N VAL A 9 4.48 -3.19 7.46
CA VAL A 9 3.79 -1.96 7.06
C VAL A 9 4.48 -0.77 7.71
N LEU A 10 4.70 0.28 6.93
CA LEU A 10 5.11 1.59 7.39
C LEU A 10 3.96 2.57 7.16
N ASP A 11 3.32 2.98 8.25
CA ASP A 11 2.38 4.10 8.24
C ASP A 11 3.18 5.41 8.22
N LEU A 12 2.93 6.29 7.28
CA LEU A 12 3.65 7.57 7.21
C LEU A 12 3.14 8.58 8.23
N THR A 13 1.83 8.53 8.54
CA THR A 13 1.15 9.44 9.46
C THR A 13 0.38 8.65 10.52
N ARG A 14 -0.13 9.31 11.54
CA ARG A 14 -1.01 8.70 12.55
C ARG A 14 -2.49 8.78 12.20
N GLY A 15 -2.84 9.40 11.06
CA GLY A 15 -4.21 9.62 10.64
C GLY A 15 -4.94 10.66 11.51
N GLU A 16 -4.21 11.59 12.11
CA GLU A 16 -4.72 12.57 13.10
C GLU A 16 -5.66 13.62 12.52
N ALA A 17 -5.64 13.81 11.20
CA ALA A 17 -6.56 14.72 10.50
C ALA A 17 -7.83 14.05 9.98
N ALA A 18 -8.03 12.76 10.27
CA ALA A 18 -9.21 12.03 9.81
C ALA A 18 -10.49 12.60 10.42
N SER A 19 -11.58 12.64 9.63
CA SER A 19 -12.88 13.14 10.07
C SER A 19 -13.54 12.27 11.17
N THR A 20 -13.10 11.03 11.33
CA THR A 20 -13.65 10.06 12.28
C THR A 20 -12.52 9.27 12.95
N GLY A 21 -12.70 8.96 14.23
CA GLY A 21 -11.68 8.31 15.06
C GLY A 21 -10.70 9.32 15.67
N SER A 22 -9.65 8.79 16.32
CA SER A 22 -8.52 9.57 16.82
C SER A 22 -7.23 8.85 16.45
N ALA A 23 -6.06 9.48 16.63
CA ALA A 23 -4.77 8.86 16.40
C ALA A 23 -4.59 7.57 17.23
N GLU A 24 -5.08 7.56 18.47
CA GLU A 24 -5.03 6.42 19.39
C GLU A 24 -5.94 5.26 18.92
N ILE A 25 -7.15 5.58 18.45
CA ILE A 25 -8.07 4.58 17.87
C ILE A 25 -7.42 3.98 16.61
N ARG A 26 -6.86 4.82 15.74
CA ARG A 26 -6.17 4.37 14.51
C ARG A 26 -4.97 3.47 14.80
N GLU A 27 -4.21 3.75 15.86
CA GLU A 27 -3.09 2.92 16.29
C GLU A 27 -3.57 1.53 16.75
N GLN A 28 -4.66 1.46 17.52
CA GLN A 28 -5.26 0.19 17.95
C GLN A 28 -5.82 -0.61 16.77
N GLU A 29 -6.53 0.04 15.84
CA GLU A 29 -7.03 -0.56 14.61
C GLU A 29 -5.88 -1.12 13.76
N ALA A 30 -4.81 -0.34 13.63
CA ALA A 30 -3.61 -0.74 12.91
C ALA A 30 -2.93 -1.96 13.55
N ALA A 31 -2.85 -2.01 14.88
CA ALA A 31 -2.28 -3.15 15.60
C ALA A 31 -3.11 -4.43 15.35
N ARG A 32 -4.44 -4.36 15.49
CA ARG A 32 -5.32 -5.50 15.17
C ARG A 32 -5.18 -5.98 13.72
N SER A 33 -5.14 -5.04 12.78
CA SER A 33 -4.94 -5.35 11.36
C SER A 33 -3.59 -6.03 11.11
N ALA A 34 -2.53 -5.61 11.82
CA ALA A 34 -1.21 -6.23 11.73
C ALA A 34 -1.23 -7.69 12.20
N GLU A 35 -1.95 -7.98 13.30
CA GLU A 35 -2.13 -9.34 13.81
C GLU A 35 -2.88 -10.23 12.81
N VAL A 36 -4.00 -9.75 12.26
CA VAL A 36 -4.79 -10.47 11.24
C VAL A 36 -3.94 -10.81 10.01
N MET A 37 -3.10 -9.89 9.56
CA MET A 37 -2.22 -10.11 8.41
C MET A 37 -0.96 -10.92 8.74
N GLY A 38 -0.65 -11.16 9.99
CA GLY A 38 0.58 -11.82 10.43
C GLY A 38 1.83 -11.01 10.05
N LEU A 39 1.80 -9.68 10.22
CA LEU A 39 2.92 -8.83 9.89
C LEU A 39 4.11 -9.07 10.83
N ALA A 40 5.31 -9.11 10.26
CA ALA A 40 6.55 -9.19 11.03
C ALA A 40 6.85 -7.88 11.77
N VAL A 41 6.41 -6.75 11.24
CA VAL A 41 6.60 -5.42 11.81
C VAL A 41 5.54 -4.45 11.29
N ARG A 42 5.12 -3.53 12.14
CA ARG A 42 4.40 -2.31 11.74
C ARG A 42 5.02 -1.13 12.46
N LYS A 43 5.36 -0.08 11.72
CA LYS A 43 5.95 1.15 12.24
C LYS A 43 5.20 2.36 11.74
N ASN A 44 5.32 3.47 12.47
CA ASN A 44 4.79 4.77 12.07
C ASN A 44 5.94 5.77 11.94
N ALA A 45 6.00 6.50 10.84
CA ALA A 45 7.02 7.50 10.58
C ALA A 45 6.78 8.81 11.34
N GLY A 46 5.59 9.03 11.89
CA GLY A 46 5.24 10.23 12.64
C GLY A 46 5.19 11.51 11.82
N LEU A 47 5.03 11.41 10.49
CA LEU A 47 4.91 12.56 9.62
C LEU A 47 3.49 13.15 9.73
N ARG A 48 3.35 14.43 9.37
CA ARG A 48 2.10 15.17 9.49
C ARG A 48 1.04 14.66 8.53
N ASP A 49 -0.13 14.29 9.05
CA ASP A 49 -1.30 13.91 8.26
C ASP A 49 -1.98 15.13 7.60
N SER A 50 -2.51 14.95 6.42
CA SER A 50 -3.10 16.01 5.56
C SER A 50 -2.14 17.17 5.26
N GLY A 51 -0.85 16.90 5.34
CA GLY A 51 0.22 17.85 5.11
C GLY A 51 1.55 17.17 4.85
N LEU A 52 1.49 15.94 4.34
CA LEU A 52 2.69 15.18 4.00
C LEU A 52 3.48 15.93 2.92
N MET A 53 4.80 16.02 3.12
CA MET A 53 5.71 16.67 2.19
C MET A 53 6.83 15.71 1.76
N ASN A 54 7.28 15.85 0.52
CA ASN A 54 8.45 15.16 0.02
C ASN A 54 9.66 16.11 0.10
N ASP A 55 10.02 16.49 1.31
CA ASP A 55 11.15 17.35 1.65
C ASP A 55 12.31 16.56 2.26
N ASP A 56 13.40 17.24 2.56
CA ASP A 56 14.61 16.59 3.10
C ASP A 56 14.37 15.97 4.49
N ALA A 57 13.53 16.59 5.32
CA ALA A 57 13.21 16.07 6.64
C ALA A 57 12.41 14.75 6.54
N SER A 58 11.35 14.75 5.74
CA SER A 58 10.52 13.56 5.50
C SER A 58 11.31 12.43 4.82
N ARG A 59 12.17 12.77 3.84
CA ARG A 59 13.06 11.79 3.20
C ARG A 59 14.03 11.19 4.21
N GLY A 60 14.66 12.00 5.08
CA GLY A 60 15.57 11.52 6.13
C GLY A 60 14.93 10.50 7.04
N VAL A 61 13.69 10.73 7.48
CA VAL A 61 12.91 9.80 8.30
C VAL A 61 12.68 8.49 7.56
N VAL A 62 12.13 8.55 6.33
CA VAL A 62 11.79 7.35 5.56
C VAL A 62 13.03 6.58 5.13
N VAL A 63 14.13 7.26 4.77
CA VAL A 63 15.42 6.63 4.46
C VAL A 63 15.95 5.85 5.67
N GLY A 64 15.90 6.45 6.88
CA GLY A 64 16.31 5.77 8.10
C GLY A 64 15.51 4.48 8.34
N LEU A 65 14.19 4.53 8.16
CA LEU A 65 13.32 3.37 8.30
C LEU A 65 13.58 2.30 7.22
N ILE A 66 13.83 2.69 5.98
CA ILE A 66 14.22 1.74 4.91
C ILE A 66 15.53 1.05 5.24
N ARG A 67 16.53 1.79 5.73
CA ARG A 67 17.83 1.24 6.15
C ARG A 67 17.71 0.29 7.35
N GLU A 68 16.82 0.60 8.28
CA GLU A 68 16.54 -0.26 9.44
C GLU A 68 15.82 -1.55 9.03
N LEU A 69 14.74 -1.42 8.27
CA LEU A 69 13.86 -2.56 7.91
C LEU A 69 14.41 -3.42 6.76
N ARG A 70 15.27 -2.85 5.94
CA ARG A 70 15.94 -3.50 4.79
C ARG A 70 14.99 -4.25 3.86
N PRO A 71 13.90 -3.61 3.36
CA PRO A 71 12.95 -4.29 2.49
C PRO A 71 13.57 -4.60 1.13
N ARG A 72 13.29 -5.78 0.59
CA ARG A 72 13.60 -6.12 -0.81
C ARG A 72 12.67 -5.41 -1.78
N VAL A 73 11.38 -5.37 -1.44
CA VAL A 73 10.31 -4.76 -2.24
C VAL A 73 9.59 -3.74 -1.40
N ILE A 74 9.34 -2.57 -1.98
CA ILE A 74 8.47 -1.54 -1.40
C ILE A 74 7.19 -1.49 -2.24
N VAL A 75 6.05 -1.64 -1.57
CA VAL A 75 4.72 -1.41 -2.15
C VAL A 75 4.22 -0.07 -1.63
N THR A 76 3.83 0.81 -2.53
CA THR A 76 3.34 2.15 -2.20
C THR A 76 2.07 2.50 -2.97
N HIS A 77 1.51 3.67 -2.70
CA HIS A 77 0.34 4.19 -3.41
C HIS A 77 0.59 4.41 -4.90
N CYS A 78 -0.48 4.48 -5.68
CA CYS A 78 -0.42 5.00 -7.04
C CYS A 78 0.07 6.45 -7.04
N ARG A 79 0.87 6.84 -8.03
CA ARG A 79 1.39 8.21 -8.18
C ARG A 79 0.28 9.21 -8.48
N GLU A 80 -0.73 8.76 -9.19
CA GLU A 80 -1.95 9.50 -9.46
C GLU A 80 -3.01 9.14 -8.42
N GLY A 81 -3.78 10.09 -7.95
CA GLY A 81 -4.81 9.79 -6.98
C GLY A 81 -5.46 11.03 -6.37
N ARG A 82 -6.69 10.86 -5.86
CA ARG A 82 -7.47 11.97 -5.30
C ARG A 82 -6.83 12.58 -4.06
N HIS A 83 -6.33 11.73 -3.15
CA HIS A 83 -5.77 12.22 -1.88
C HIS A 83 -4.39 12.81 -2.10
N PRO A 84 -4.13 14.08 -1.74
CA PRO A 84 -2.82 14.71 -1.93
C PRO A 84 -1.70 13.93 -1.24
N ASP A 85 -1.89 13.48 -0.02
CA ASP A 85 -0.86 12.74 0.73
C ASP A 85 -0.53 11.39 0.09
N HIS A 86 -1.48 10.71 -0.58
CA HIS A 86 -1.18 9.47 -1.30
C HIS A 86 -0.22 9.70 -2.47
N ARG A 87 -0.39 10.82 -3.20
CA ARG A 87 0.53 11.22 -4.28
C ARG A 87 1.92 11.53 -3.73
N VAL A 88 1.97 12.28 -2.63
CA VAL A 88 3.23 12.60 -1.97
C VAL A 88 3.88 11.34 -1.40
N ALA A 89 3.12 10.45 -0.76
CA ALA A 89 3.61 9.18 -0.23
C ALA A 89 4.26 8.31 -1.32
N ALA A 90 3.62 8.22 -2.50
CA ALA A 90 4.18 7.48 -3.63
C ALA A 90 5.53 8.04 -4.08
N GLN A 91 5.64 9.36 -4.21
CA GLN A 91 6.89 10.02 -4.61
C GLN A 91 7.95 9.94 -3.50
N LEU A 92 7.57 10.16 -2.25
CA LEU A 92 8.46 10.07 -1.09
C LEU A 92 9.06 8.66 -0.96
N ALA A 93 8.24 7.62 -1.09
CA ALA A 93 8.71 6.23 -1.05
C ALA A 93 9.69 5.92 -2.18
N TYR A 94 9.44 6.42 -3.38
CA TYR A 94 10.32 6.24 -4.53
C TYR A 94 11.67 6.95 -4.34
N ASP A 95 11.66 8.23 -3.95
CA ASP A 95 12.87 9.03 -3.72
C ASP A 95 13.69 8.46 -2.55
N ALA A 96 13.03 8.13 -1.43
CA ALA A 96 13.69 7.53 -0.27
C ALA A 96 14.31 6.16 -0.59
N SER A 97 13.71 5.37 -1.46
CA SER A 97 14.28 4.10 -1.94
C SER A 97 15.60 4.30 -2.69
N PHE A 98 15.70 5.34 -3.48
CA PHE A 98 16.95 5.69 -4.15
C PHE A 98 17.99 6.21 -3.15
N LEU A 99 17.60 7.18 -2.32
CA LEU A 99 18.48 7.84 -1.36
C LEU A 99 19.03 6.88 -0.28
N SER A 100 18.23 5.90 0.12
CA SER A 100 18.64 4.90 1.13
C SER A 100 19.86 4.07 0.70
N ALA A 101 20.13 3.98 -0.59
CA ALA A 101 21.29 3.30 -1.16
C ALA A 101 22.58 4.14 -1.13
N LEU A 102 22.47 5.44 -0.93
CA LEU A 102 23.62 6.35 -0.97
C LEU A 102 24.34 6.34 0.39
N LYS A 103 25.57 5.87 0.43
CA LYS A 103 26.36 5.77 1.68
C LYS A 103 26.52 7.09 2.42
N ASN A 104 26.63 8.19 1.68
CA ASN A 104 26.89 9.52 2.24
C ASN A 104 25.61 10.35 2.43
N TYR A 105 24.42 9.76 2.24
CA TYR A 105 23.18 10.45 2.54
C TYR A 105 22.99 10.52 4.06
N ASP A 106 22.73 11.72 4.58
CA ASP A 106 22.60 11.98 6.02
C ASP A 106 21.27 11.41 6.56
N ALA A 107 21.30 10.17 6.97
CA ALA A 107 20.21 9.45 7.62
C ALA A 107 20.76 8.26 8.42
N PRO A 108 20.06 7.83 9.49
CA PRO A 108 20.47 6.68 10.28
C PRO A 108 20.59 5.37 9.48
N GLY A 109 21.48 4.47 9.94
CA GLY A 109 21.62 3.11 9.44
C GLY A 109 22.52 2.97 8.21
N ASP A 110 22.94 1.74 7.95
CA ASP A 110 23.79 1.40 6.81
C ASP A 110 23.01 1.46 5.50
N ALA A 111 23.68 1.88 4.43
CA ALA A 111 23.08 1.97 3.11
C ALA A 111 22.38 0.66 2.70
N HIS A 112 21.19 0.78 2.20
CA HIS A 112 20.37 -0.33 1.70
C HIS A 112 19.62 0.09 0.44
N ARG A 113 19.63 -0.74 -0.60
CA ARG A 113 18.87 -0.53 -1.82
C ARG A 113 17.75 -1.55 -1.92
N PRO A 114 16.47 -1.14 -1.86
CA PRO A 114 15.37 -1.99 -2.29
C PRO A 114 15.53 -2.39 -3.76
N GLU A 115 15.15 -3.62 -4.10
CA GLU A 115 15.27 -4.14 -5.46
C GLU A 115 14.24 -3.52 -6.40
N LYS A 116 13.04 -3.24 -5.87
CA LYS A 116 11.95 -2.64 -6.65
C LYS A 116 10.96 -1.85 -5.79
N VAL A 117 10.33 -0.87 -6.44
CA VAL A 117 9.16 -0.14 -5.92
C VAL A 117 7.96 -0.46 -6.80
N VAL A 118 6.86 -0.90 -6.19
CA VAL A 118 5.62 -1.28 -6.87
C VAL A 118 4.49 -0.39 -6.38
N HIS A 119 3.60 -0.01 -7.26
CA HIS A 119 2.46 0.84 -6.93
C HIS A 119 1.16 0.04 -6.93
N CYS A 120 0.40 0.09 -5.84
CA CYS A 120 -0.92 -0.53 -5.81
C CYS A 120 -1.95 0.38 -6.52
N LEU A 121 -2.86 -0.24 -7.27
CA LEU A 121 -3.82 0.47 -8.11
C LEU A 121 -5.28 0.33 -7.65
N LEU A 122 -5.53 -0.36 -6.56
CA LEU A 122 -6.88 -0.55 -6.06
C LEU A 122 -7.53 0.81 -5.68
N PHE A 123 -8.80 1.00 -5.97
CA PHE A 123 -9.56 2.23 -5.75
C PHE A 123 -9.07 3.46 -6.55
N ARG A 124 -8.49 3.24 -7.72
CA ARG A 124 -8.07 4.34 -8.60
C ARG A 124 -8.93 4.41 -9.83
N GLU A 125 -9.75 5.45 -9.94
CA GLU A 125 -10.57 5.70 -11.13
C GLU A 125 -9.70 6.14 -12.32
N ASP A 126 -8.60 6.82 -12.04
CA ASP A 126 -7.63 7.38 -12.97
C ASP A 126 -6.33 6.54 -13.06
N ALA A 127 -6.34 5.34 -12.54
CA ALA A 127 -5.17 4.48 -12.55
C ALA A 127 -4.78 4.04 -13.97
N PRO A 128 -3.47 3.97 -14.25
CA PRO A 128 -3.00 3.38 -15.50
C PRO A 128 -3.38 1.89 -15.57
N PRO A 129 -3.36 1.27 -16.76
CA PRO A 129 -3.48 -0.18 -16.86
C PRO A 129 -2.43 -0.86 -15.98
N PRO A 130 -2.80 -1.92 -15.23
CA PRO A 130 -1.83 -2.61 -14.38
C PRO A 130 -0.74 -3.27 -15.21
N SER A 131 0.49 -3.23 -14.70
CA SER A 131 1.62 -3.98 -15.25
C SER A 131 1.45 -5.48 -15.02
N PHE A 132 0.85 -5.84 -13.88
CA PHE A 132 0.52 -7.22 -13.50
C PHE A 132 -0.57 -7.25 -12.43
N VAL A 133 -1.17 -8.41 -12.25
CA VAL A 133 -2.18 -8.68 -11.21
C VAL A 133 -1.70 -9.87 -10.39
N ILE A 134 -1.80 -9.76 -9.07
CA ILE A 134 -1.49 -10.86 -8.14
C ILE A 134 -2.80 -11.57 -7.80
N ASP A 135 -2.81 -12.90 -7.93
CA ASP A 135 -3.90 -13.75 -7.43
C ASP A 135 -3.92 -13.70 -5.89
N ILE A 136 -5.04 -13.26 -5.35
CA ILE A 136 -5.27 -13.16 -3.89
C ILE A 136 -6.46 -14.02 -3.45
N THR A 137 -6.93 -14.93 -4.29
CA THR A 137 -8.14 -15.72 -4.05
C THR A 137 -8.11 -16.38 -2.68
N ASP A 138 -7.05 -17.11 -2.36
CA ASP A 138 -6.89 -17.82 -1.08
C ASP A 138 -6.69 -16.90 0.13
N HIS A 139 -6.43 -15.61 -0.10
CA HIS A 139 -6.12 -14.63 0.95
C HIS A 139 -7.13 -13.48 1.01
N PHE A 140 -8.16 -13.54 0.17
CA PHE A 140 -9.14 -12.46 0.06
C PHE A 140 -9.89 -12.23 1.37
N GLU A 141 -10.31 -13.28 2.07
CA GLU A 141 -11.02 -13.12 3.35
C GLU A 141 -10.09 -12.57 4.45
N THR A 142 -8.81 -12.92 4.45
CA THR A 142 -7.81 -12.30 5.34
C THR A 142 -7.67 -10.80 5.06
N LYS A 143 -7.64 -10.40 3.79
CA LYS A 143 -7.65 -8.99 3.39
C LYS A 143 -8.89 -8.27 3.92
N MET A 144 -10.07 -8.85 3.74
CA MET A 144 -11.31 -8.23 4.21
C MET A 144 -11.35 -8.11 5.75
N ALA A 145 -10.89 -9.14 6.47
CA ALA A 145 -10.76 -9.09 7.92
C ALA A 145 -9.78 -7.99 8.38
N ALA A 146 -8.66 -7.82 7.67
CA ALA A 146 -7.70 -6.75 7.98
C ALA A 146 -8.27 -5.35 7.72
N VAL A 147 -9.07 -5.18 6.66
CA VAL A 147 -9.79 -3.93 6.37
C VAL A 147 -10.85 -3.66 7.45
N ALA A 148 -11.61 -4.68 7.87
CA ALA A 148 -12.65 -4.55 8.89
C ALA A 148 -12.10 -4.12 10.27
N CYS A 149 -10.81 -4.32 10.55
CA CYS A 149 -10.18 -3.79 11.76
C CYS A 149 -10.23 -2.26 11.87
N PHE A 150 -10.36 -1.55 10.75
CA PHE A 150 -10.43 -0.09 10.72
C PHE A 150 -11.88 0.41 10.78
N GLU A 151 -12.60 0.02 11.83
CA GLU A 151 -14.03 0.33 12.02
C GLU A 151 -14.32 1.83 11.95
N SER A 152 -13.43 2.66 12.53
CA SER A 152 -13.60 4.12 12.51
C SER A 152 -13.62 4.70 11.08
N GLN A 153 -13.06 3.97 10.10
CA GLN A 153 -12.90 4.42 8.72
C GLN A 153 -13.88 3.76 7.75
N PHE A 154 -14.26 2.50 8.00
CA PHE A 154 -14.97 1.68 7.03
C PHE A 154 -16.37 1.26 7.47
N SER A 155 -16.63 1.12 8.78
CA SER A 155 -17.92 0.62 9.27
C SER A 155 -19.07 1.56 8.88
N GLY A 156 -20.05 1.01 8.16
CA GLY A 156 -21.22 1.76 7.68
C GLY A 156 -20.93 2.86 6.65
N LYS A 157 -19.72 2.89 6.08
CA LYS A 157 -19.31 3.87 5.07
C LYS A 157 -19.54 3.37 3.66
N THR A 158 -19.83 4.29 2.74
CA THR A 158 -19.91 4.04 1.30
C THR A 158 -18.70 4.59 0.56
N ALA A 159 -17.91 5.47 1.19
CA ALA A 159 -16.62 5.92 0.71
C ALA A 159 -15.71 6.32 1.87
N ALA A 160 -14.41 6.09 1.76
CA ALA A 160 -13.44 6.54 2.75
C ALA A 160 -13.35 8.08 2.78
N GLY A 161 -13.37 8.67 3.97
CA GLY A 161 -13.36 10.13 4.14
C GLY A 161 -14.65 10.82 3.66
N GLU A 162 -15.76 10.12 3.66
CA GLU A 162 -17.04 10.59 3.15
C GLU A 162 -17.56 11.77 3.94
N VAL A 163 -17.79 12.89 3.23
CA VAL A 163 -18.46 14.09 3.74
C VAL A 163 -19.90 14.15 3.24
N PHE A 164 -20.15 13.64 2.05
CA PHE A 164 -21.48 13.56 1.43
C PHE A 164 -21.89 12.10 1.30
N GLY A 165 -23.15 11.83 1.53
CA GLY A 165 -23.70 10.48 1.37
C GLY A 165 -23.39 9.90 -0.01
N GLY A 166 -22.81 8.71 -0.02
CA GLY A 166 -22.44 8.00 -1.22
C GLY A 166 -23.62 7.24 -1.85
N ASN A 167 -23.29 6.30 -2.72
CA ASN A 167 -24.26 5.38 -3.30
C ASN A 167 -24.66 4.28 -2.30
N ALA A 168 -25.61 3.43 -2.66
CA ALA A 168 -26.14 2.38 -1.77
C ALA A 168 -25.17 1.21 -1.49
N ARG A 169 -24.00 1.16 -2.15
CA ARG A 169 -23.05 0.03 -2.01
C ARG A 169 -22.00 0.33 -0.95
N SER A 170 -21.86 -0.58 0.02
CA SER A 170 -20.84 -0.47 1.08
C SER A 170 -19.41 -0.39 0.50
N LEU A 171 -18.49 0.17 1.26
CA LEU A 171 -17.08 0.21 0.87
C LEU A 171 -16.48 -1.20 0.76
N GLU A 172 -16.91 -2.12 1.62
CA GLU A 172 -16.53 -3.54 1.55
C GLU A 172 -16.98 -4.19 0.24
N ASP A 173 -18.22 -3.95 -0.19
CA ASP A 173 -18.73 -4.45 -1.48
C ASP A 173 -17.97 -3.84 -2.67
N GLN A 174 -17.53 -2.58 -2.54
CA GLN A 174 -16.70 -1.94 -3.56
C GLN A 174 -15.33 -2.61 -3.67
N ILE A 175 -14.68 -2.91 -2.53
CA ILE A 175 -13.40 -3.65 -2.50
C ILE A 175 -13.57 -5.03 -3.16
N ARG A 176 -14.61 -5.75 -2.77
CA ARG A 176 -14.93 -7.07 -3.32
C ARG A 176 -15.12 -7.01 -4.83
N ALA A 177 -15.90 -6.07 -5.32
CA ALA A 177 -16.17 -5.89 -6.74
C ALA A 177 -14.89 -5.57 -7.55
N GLN A 178 -14.03 -4.71 -7.03
CA GLN A 178 -12.78 -4.37 -7.69
C GLN A 178 -11.79 -5.55 -7.71
N CYS A 179 -11.63 -6.24 -6.59
CA CYS A 179 -10.77 -7.43 -6.53
C CYS A 179 -11.29 -8.54 -7.47
N ALA A 180 -12.61 -8.76 -7.55
CA ALA A 180 -13.22 -9.70 -8.49
C ALA A 180 -12.99 -9.28 -9.95
N HIS A 181 -13.12 -7.97 -10.27
CA HIS A 181 -12.82 -7.46 -11.61
C HIS A 181 -11.37 -7.77 -12.02
N HIS A 182 -10.40 -7.48 -11.16
CA HIS A 182 -9.00 -7.75 -11.47
C HIS A 182 -8.68 -9.25 -11.48
N GLY A 183 -9.30 -10.04 -10.61
CA GLY A 183 -9.20 -11.50 -10.62
C GLY A 183 -9.69 -12.10 -11.93
N SER A 184 -10.84 -11.64 -12.45
CA SER A 184 -11.40 -12.14 -13.72
C SER A 184 -10.44 -11.93 -14.91
N ARG A 185 -9.60 -10.89 -14.90
CA ARG A 185 -8.60 -10.62 -15.94
C ARG A 185 -7.48 -11.66 -15.99
N ILE A 186 -7.24 -12.36 -14.89
CA ILE A 186 -6.25 -13.44 -14.76
C ILE A 186 -6.91 -14.81 -14.54
N ARG A 187 -8.25 -14.91 -14.73
CA ARG A 187 -9.06 -16.13 -14.54
C ARG A 187 -8.99 -16.69 -13.12
N ARG A 188 -9.05 -15.80 -12.15
CA ARG A 188 -9.11 -16.07 -10.71
C ARG A 188 -10.32 -15.36 -10.10
N ASP A 189 -10.72 -15.76 -8.89
CA ASP A 189 -11.85 -15.15 -8.22
C ASP A 189 -11.51 -13.74 -7.75
N TYR A 190 -10.31 -13.53 -7.22
CA TYR A 190 -9.86 -12.23 -6.74
C TYR A 190 -8.41 -11.92 -7.14
N GLY A 191 -8.14 -10.66 -7.49
CA GLY A 191 -6.82 -10.18 -7.85
C GLY A 191 -6.54 -8.78 -7.34
N GLU A 192 -5.28 -8.48 -7.09
CA GLU A 192 -4.79 -7.12 -6.81
C GLU A 192 -3.97 -6.60 -7.96
N PRO A 193 -4.31 -5.40 -8.49
CA PRO A 193 -3.59 -4.80 -9.59
C PRO A 193 -2.38 -3.99 -9.09
N PHE A 194 -1.26 -4.16 -9.77
CA PHE A 194 -0.04 -3.40 -9.51
C PHE A 194 0.53 -2.77 -10.78
N TRP A 195 1.20 -1.66 -10.58
CA TRP A 195 1.96 -0.99 -11.62
C TRP A 195 3.42 -0.83 -11.19
N THR A 196 4.33 -1.04 -12.11
CA THR A 196 5.76 -0.73 -11.94
C THR A 196 6.23 0.18 -13.06
N ARG A 197 7.16 1.05 -12.73
CA ARG A 197 7.80 1.97 -13.68
C ARG A 197 8.78 1.24 -14.59
N GLU A 198 9.42 0.23 -14.05
CA GLU A 198 10.47 -0.53 -14.71
C GLU A 198 9.88 -1.58 -15.64
N THR A 199 10.61 -1.93 -16.69
CA THR A 199 10.24 -3.05 -17.55
C THR A 199 10.39 -4.36 -16.77
N VAL A 200 9.33 -5.17 -16.77
CA VAL A 200 9.36 -6.50 -16.14
C VAL A 200 10.19 -7.44 -17.01
N ALA A 201 11.24 -8.01 -16.43
CA ALA A 201 12.05 -9.02 -17.10
C ALA A 201 11.45 -10.42 -16.82
N LEU A 202 11.26 -11.21 -17.87
CA LEU A 202 10.84 -12.59 -17.79
C LEU A 202 11.99 -13.49 -18.24
N GLU A 203 12.10 -14.67 -17.65
CA GLU A 203 13.13 -15.66 -18.05
C GLU A 203 12.82 -16.28 -19.41
N SER A 204 11.53 -16.45 -19.74
CA SER A 204 11.07 -16.96 -21.03
C SER A 204 9.65 -16.55 -21.31
N LEU A 205 9.19 -16.67 -22.56
CA LEU A 205 7.81 -16.37 -22.96
C LEU A 205 6.79 -17.34 -22.35
N GLY A 206 7.21 -18.48 -21.84
CA GLY A 206 6.35 -19.47 -21.21
C GLY A 206 6.37 -19.46 -19.69
N SER A 207 7.12 -18.53 -19.06
CA SER A 207 7.25 -18.44 -17.60
C SER A 207 6.20 -17.56 -16.94
N ASP A 208 5.39 -16.87 -17.70
CA ASP A 208 4.30 -16.04 -17.20
C ASP A 208 2.97 -16.80 -17.12
N GLY A 209 2.06 -16.29 -16.32
CA GLY A 209 0.69 -16.82 -16.19
C GLY A 209 -0.27 -16.31 -17.25
N VAL A 210 0.21 -15.71 -18.33
CA VAL A 210 -0.63 -15.12 -19.38
C VAL A 210 -1.20 -16.22 -20.27
N SER A 211 -2.51 -16.16 -20.50
CA SER A 211 -3.19 -17.00 -21.49
C SER A 211 -3.98 -16.11 -22.44
N THR A 212 -3.74 -16.26 -23.73
CA THR A 212 -4.44 -15.52 -24.77
C THR A 212 -5.85 -16.09 -25.06
N PHE A 213 -6.11 -17.36 -24.74
CA PHE A 213 -7.34 -18.08 -25.03
C PHE A 213 -7.97 -18.73 -23.83
#